data_3b58d0de671260b8ed380e1a9e4d4542
#
_entry.id   3b58d0de671260b8ed380e1a9e4d4542
#
_cell.length_a   1.000
_cell.length_b   1.000
_cell.length_c   1.000
_cell.angle_alpha   90.00
_cell.angle_beta   90.00
_cell.angle_gamma   90.00
#
_symmetry.space_group_name_H-M   'P 1'
#
loop_
_entity.id
_entity.type
_entity.pdbx_description
1 polymer ?
#
loop_
_entity_poly.entity_id
_entity_poly.type
_entity_poly.pdbx_seq_one_letter_code
_entity_poly.pdbx_strand_id
1 'polypeptide(L)'
;TAYGDEAGMEEIMERSLLVGGFGGQGVMVIGQLMCYTACETTDLEVTFFPSYGSEQRGGTANCYVVISDEPIGAPVLNTMDDIMVLNDPSLTKFQSMVKPGGNLFINSSIVSVEPNRTDIQIIKVPANEIADELGNPKVANLVMAGAYIGYTELLPPEKVLATAFKKLGAKRPELNPLNEAAFNRGMEIGKAAKK
;
A
#
# COMPACT_ATOMS: atom_id res chain seq x y z
N THR A 1 -8.40 -47.27 -16.73
CA THR A 1 -8.41 -46.93 -15.32
C THR A 1 -8.18 -45.45 -15.19
N ALA A 2 -9.27 -44.74 -14.99
CA ALA A 2 -9.30 -43.32 -14.75
C ALA A 2 -8.68 -43.01 -13.37
N TYR A 3 -7.76 -42.08 -13.32
CA TYR A 3 -7.49 -41.29 -12.13
C TYR A 3 -7.94 -39.86 -12.42
N GLY A 4 -9.20 -39.60 -12.10
CA GLY A 4 -9.67 -38.28 -11.84
C GLY A 4 -9.45 -38.01 -10.35
N ASP A 5 -8.66 -37.04 -10.03
CA ASP A 5 -8.76 -36.23 -8.84
C ASP A 5 -8.37 -34.81 -9.24
N GLU A 6 -9.36 -34.11 -9.79
CA GLU A 6 -9.38 -32.66 -9.71
C GLU A 6 -9.83 -32.32 -8.25
N ALA A 7 -8.93 -32.55 -7.30
CA ALA A 7 -8.99 -31.85 -6.04
C ALA A 7 -8.80 -30.39 -6.41
N GLY A 8 -9.83 -29.56 -6.23
CA GLY A 8 -9.75 -28.12 -6.42
C GLY A 8 -8.56 -27.62 -5.59
N MET A 9 -7.49 -27.22 -6.25
CA MET A 9 -6.43 -26.46 -5.62
C MET A 9 -7.10 -25.17 -5.14
N GLU A 10 -7.28 -25.03 -3.82
CA GLU A 10 -7.60 -23.74 -3.26
C GLU A 10 -6.53 -22.76 -3.75
N GLU A 11 -6.97 -21.69 -4.41
CA GLU A 11 -6.06 -20.71 -4.99
C GLU A 11 -5.41 -19.97 -3.81
N ILE A 12 -4.10 -20.21 -3.60
CA ILE A 12 -3.33 -19.57 -2.53
C ILE A 12 -3.39 -18.06 -2.75
N MET A 13 -3.89 -17.34 -1.76
CA MET A 13 -3.87 -15.88 -1.76
C MET A 13 -2.52 -15.38 -1.24
N GLU A 14 -1.63 -14.98 -2.14
CA GLU A 14 -0.44 -14.22 -1.79
C GLU A 14 -0.44 -12.90 -2.54
N ARG A 15 -0.27 -11.80 -1.83
CA ARG A 15 -0.21 -10.46 -2.41
C ARG A 15 0.96 -9.67 -1.87
N SER A 16 1.73 -9.11 -2.77
CA SER A 16 2.93 -8.34 -2.47
C SER A 16 2.76 -6.86 -2.80
N LEU A 17 3.15 -5.99 -1.85
CA LEU A 17 3.15 -4.54 -1.97
C LEU A 17 4.55 -3.99 -1.71
N LEU A 18 5.05 -3.14 -2.61
CA LEU A 18 6.21 -2.29 -2.38
C LEU A 18 5.75 -0.84 -2.26
N VAL A 19 6.15 -0.16 -1.20
CA VAL A 19 5.94 1.29 -1.05
C VAL A 19 7.27 1.99 -1.15
N GLY A 20 7.40 2.97 -2.04
CA GLY A 20 8.62 3.73 -2.27
C GLY A 20 8.40 5.24 -2.18
N GLY A 21 9.37 5.93 -1.58
CA GLY A 21 9.32 7.38 -1.38
C GLY A 21 10.56 7.92 -0.71
N PHE A 22 10.43 9.11 -0.11
CA PHE A 22 11.44 9.69 0.77
C PHE A 22 11.09 9.47 2.25
N GLY A 23 12.10 9.49 3.10
CA GLY A 23 11.91 9.56 4.55
C GLY A 23 11.03 10.77 4.91
N GLY A 24 9.99 10.52 5.74
CA GLY A 24 9.01 11.54 6.12
C GLY A 24 7.72 11.56 5.29
N GLN A 25 7.65 10.90 4.15
CA GLN A 25 6.42 10.79 3.34
C GLN A 25 5.43 9.73 3.86
N GLY A 26 5.80 8.99 4.91
CA GLY A 26 4.92 7.99 5.50
C GLY A 26 5.02 6.60 4.86
N VAL A 27 6.07 6.33 4.09
CA VAL A 27 6.35 5.03 3.45
C VAL A 27 6.23 3.88 4.45
N MET A 28 6.96 3.98 5.58
CA MET A 28 6.96 2.94 6.62
C MET A 28 5.62 2.84 7.33
N VAL A 29 4.92 3.97 7.51
CA VAL A 29 3.60 4.00 8.14
C VAL A 29 2.59 3.21 7.32
N ILE A 30 2.59 3.37 5.99
CA ILE A 30 1.70 2.62 5.09
C ILE A 30 1.99 1.12 5.20
N GLY A 31 3.26 0.72 5.07
CA GLY A 31 3.64 -0.69 5.15
C GLY A 31 3.33 -1.32 6.52
N GLN A 32 3.65 -0.61 7.60
CA GLN A 32 3.34 -1.04 8.96
C GLN A 32 1.83 -1.16 9.21
N LEU A 33 1.03 -0.24 8.67
CA LEU A 33 -0.42 -0.28 8.80
C LEU A 33 -0.99 -1.57 8.17
N MET A 34 -0.54 -1.93 6.98
CA MET A 34 -0.93 -3.18 6.32
C MET A 34 -0.47 -4.40 7.14
N CYS A 35 0.81 -4.40 7.56
CA CYS A 35 1.39 -5.47 8.34
C CYS A 35 0.65 -5.69 9.67
N TYR A 36 0.47 -4.65 10.48
CA TYR A 36 -0.21 -4.78 11.77
C TYR A 36 -1.68 -5.17 11.61
N THR A 37 -2.37 -4.65 10.61
CA THR A 37 -3.77 -5.04 10.37
C THR A 37 -3.86 -6.52 10.02
N ALA A 38 -3.05 -7.01 9.10
CA ALA A 38 -3.05 -8.43 8.75
C ALA A 38 -2.69 -9.31 9.96
N CYS A 39 -1.59 -9.00 10.64
CA CYS A 39 -1.06 -9.80 11.74
C CYS A 39 -1.96 -9.81 13.00
N GLU A 40 -2.54 -8.65 13.37
CA GLU A 40 -3.27 -8.51 14.63
C GLU A 40 -4.79 -8.78 14.50
N THR A 41 -5.34 -8.73 13.28
CA THR A 41 -6.79 -8.76 13.08
C THR A 41 -7.29 -9.86 12.14
N THR A 42 -6.37 -10.62 11.53
CA THR A 42 -6.69 -11.73 10.62
C THR A 42 -5.80 -12.93 10.92
N ASP A 43 -6.09 -14.06 10.29
CA ASP A 43 -5.28 -15.29 10.38
C ASP A 43 -4.23 -15.35 9.25
N LEU A 44 -4.01 -14.24 8.52
CA LEU A 44 -3.05 -14.19 7.43
C LEU A 44 -1.61 -14.07 7.92
N GLU A 45 -0.73 -14.76 7.24
CA GLU A 45 0.72 -14.58 7.38
C GLU A 45 1.15 -13.25 6.74
N VAL A 46 2.13 -12.59 7.33
CA VAL A 46 2.64 -11.31 6.81
C VAL A 46 4.12 -11.17 7.05
N THR A 47 4.83 -10.63 6.07
CA THR A 47 6.20 -10.15 6.22
C THR A 47 6.27 -8.65 5.94
N PHE A 48 7.12 -7.96 6.70
CA PHE A 48 7.42 -6.54 6.52
C PHE A 48 8.94 -6.35 6.51
N PHE A 49 9.46 -5.84 5.41
CA PHE A 49 10.89 -5.60 5.24
C PHE A 49 11.14 -4.13 4.87
N PRO A 50 11.58 -3.29 5.83
CA PRO A 50 11.95 -1.91 5.57
C PRO A 50 13.35 -1.81 4.97
N SER A 51 13.55 -0.84 4.07
CA SER A 51 14.85 -0.49 3.51
C SER A 51 15.02 1.03 3.47
N TYR A 52 16.13 1.50 3.96
CA TYR A 52 16.50 2.91 3.96
C TYR A 52 17.73 3.14 3.10
N GLY A 53 17.80 4.28 2.40
CA GLY A 53 19.02 4.73 1.75
C GLY A 53 20.12 5.08 2.76
N SER A 54 21.35 5.23 2.29
CA SER A 54 22.51 5.59 3.10
C SER A 54 22.49 7.00 3.69
N GLU A 55 21.54 7.83 3.27
CA GLU A 55 21.39 9.22 3.70
C GLU A 55 20.69 9.30 5.07
N GLN A 56 21.20 10.14 5.96
CA GLN A 56 20.70 10.23 7.34
C GLN A 56 19.32 10.91 7.46
N ARG A 57 18.91 11.77 6.52
CA ARG A 57 17.61 12.46 6.48
C ARG A 57 17.18 12.73 5.05
N GLY A 58 15.87 12.56 4.77
CA GLY A 58 15.30 12.87 3.47
C GLY A 58 15.74 11.94 2.33
N GLY A 59 16.48 10.87 2.64
CA GLY A 59 16.92 9.87 1.69
C GLY A 59 15.81 8.93 1.26
N THR A 60 16.11 8.05 0.33
CA THR A 60 15.18 7.04 -0.17
C THR A 60 14.73 6.10 0.94
N ALA A 61 13.44 5.85 1.00
CA ALA A 61 12.83 4.89 1.91
C ALA A 61 11.89 3.99 1.12
N ASN A 62 11.96 2.70 1.33
CA ASN A 62 11.01 1.77 0.77
C ASN A 62 10.76 0.60 1.70
N CYS A 63 9.61 -0.03 1.58
CA CYS A 63 9.29 -1.24 2.32
C CYS A 63 8.56 -2.23 1.43
N TYR A 64 8.76 -3.50 1.75
CA TYR A 64 8.11 -4.64 1.13
C TYR A 64 7.13 -5.23 2.15
N VAL A 65 5.91 -5.48 1.74
CA VAL A 65 4.88 -6.17 2.51
C VAL A 65 4.38 -7.34 1.68
N VAL A 66 4.40 -8.55 2.24
CA VAL A 66 3.79 -9.72 1.63
C VAL A 66 2.75 -10.24 2.60
N ILE A 67 1.54 -10.46 2.12
CA ILE A 67 0.40 -10.98 2.89
C ILE A 67 -0.08 -12.24 2.18
N SER A 68 -0.25 -13.34 2.94
CA SER A 68 -0.62 -14.65 2.40
C SER A 68 -1.50 -15.44 3.37
N ASP A 69 -2.30 -16.34 2.86
CA ASP A 69 -3.00 -17.35 3.64
C ASP A 69 -2.14 -18.60 3.91
N GLU A 70 -0.94 -18.66 3.31
CA GLU A 70 0.05 -19.73 3.46
C GLU A 70 1.41 -19.17 3.91
N PRO A 71 2.33 -20.01 4.41
CA PRO A 71 3.67 -19.58 4.81
C PRO A 71 4.44 -18.87 3.69
N ILE A 72 4.96 -17.67 3.99
CA ILE A 72 5.65 -16.82 3.02
C ILE A 72 7.10 -17.28 2.85
N GLY A 73 7.48 -17.64 1.61
CA GLY A 73 8.81 -18.14 1.29
C GLY A 73 9.91 -17.07 1.22
N ALA A 74 9.57 -15.83 0.86
CA ALA A 74 10.53 -14.73 0.72
C ALA A 74 9.91 -13.38 1.09
N PRO A 75 10.58 -12.57 1.96
CA PRO A 75 10.09 -11.24 2.35
C PRO A 75 10.36 -10.16 1.30
N VAL A 76 11.26 -10.41 0.35
CA VAL A 76 11.64 -9.49 -0.72
C VAL A 76 11.55 -10.24 -2.04
N LEU A 77 10.77 -9.67 -2.97
CA LEU A 77 10.51 -10.26 -4.27
C LEU A 77 11.10 -9.38 -5.38
N ASN A 78 11.45 -10.01 -6.50
CA ASN A 78 11.95 -9.29 -7.69
C ASN A 78 10.82 -8.63 -8.49
N THR A 79 9.61 -9.15 -8.36
CA THR A 79 8.40 -8.59 -8.97
C THR A 79 7.28 -8.52 -7.94
N MET A 80 6.44 -7.50 -8.04
CA MET A 80 5.41 -7.18 -7.07
C MET A 80 4.04 -7.14 -7.73
N ASP A 81 3.01 -7.58 -7.01
CA ASP A 81 1.62 -7.44 -7.48
C ASP A 81 1.23 -5.96 -7.50
N ASP A 82 1.61 -5.25 -6.45
CA ASP A 82 1.30 -3.84 -6.27
C ASP A 82 2.55 -3.03 -5.93
N ILE A 83 2.67 -1.86 -6.52
CA ILE A 83 3.69 -0.87 -6.16
C ILE A 83 3.02 0.47 -5.90
N MET A 84 3.42 1.13 -4.83
CA MET A 84 2.96 2.47 -4.46
C MET A 84 4.15 3.42 -4.44
N VAL A 85 4.08 4.50 -5.21
CA VAL A 85 5.17 5.49 -5.32
C VAL A 85 4.72 6.87 -4.88
N LEU A 86 5.54 7.49 -4.03
CA LEU A 86 5.26 8.79 -3.42
C LEU A 86 6.17 9.90 -3.96
N ASN A 87 7.06 9.59 -4.91
CA ASN A 87 7.93 10.57 -5.57
C ASN A 87 8.45 10.03 -6.93
N ASP A 88 9.01 10.93 -7.74
CA ASP A 88 9.55 10.61 -9.07
C ASP A 88 10.69 9.57 -9.06
N PRO A 89 11.69 9.66 -8.16
CA PRO A 89 12.76 8.67 -8.13
C PRO A 89 12.25 7.24 -7.84
N SER A 90 11.24 7.11 -6.98
CA SER A 90 10.63 5.80 -6.68
C SER A 90 9.86 5.24 -7.87
N LEU A 91 9.14 6.09 -8.62
CA LEU A 91 8.49 5.67 -9.86
C LEU A 91 9.53 5.14 -10.85
N THR A 92 10.57 5.91 -11.13
CA THR A 92 11.62 5.53 -12.08
C THR A 92 12.30 4.23 -11.68
N LYS A 93 12.56 4.05 -10.37
CA LYS A 93 13.27 2.88 -9.86
C LYS A 93 12.40 1.61 -9.87
N PHE A 94 11.13 1.71 -9.49
CA PHE A 94 10.33 0.54 -9.14
C PHE A 94 9.27 0.13 -10.17
N GLN A 95 8.87 0.99 -11.11
CA GLN A 95 7.79 0.66 -12.05
C GLN A 95 8.04 -0.64 -12.86
N SER A 96 9.32 -0.97 -13.13
CA SER A 96 9.68 -2.20 -13.84
C SER A 96 9.44 -3.47 -13.03
N MET A 97 9.30 -3.34 -11.70
CA MET A 97 9.06 -4.47 -10.80
C MET A 97 7.58 -4.85 -10.69
N VAL A 98 6.66 -4.03 -11.22
CA VAL A 98 5.24 -4.42 -11.25
C VAL A 98 5.06 -5.61 -12.16
N LYS A 99 4.42 -6.69 -11.67
CA LYS A 99 4.06 -7.85 -12.48
C LYS A 99 3.17 -7.42 -13.66
N PRO A 100 3.26 -8.05 -14.85
CA PRO A 100 2.28 -7.84 -15.90
C PRO A 100 0.85 -8.03 -15.37
N GLY A 101 -0.04 -7.08 -15.65
CA GLY A 101 -1.39 -7.06 -15.08
C GLY A 101 -1.49 -6.57 -13.64
N GLY A 102 -0.37 -6.29 -12.99
CA GLY A 102 -0.33 -5.73 -11.62
C GLY A 102 -0.70 -4.25 -11.55
N ASN A 103 -0.55 -3.65 -10.37
CA ASN A 103 -1.05 -2.30 -10.10
C ASN A 103 0.06 -1.35 -9.66
N LEU A 104 0.00 -0.13 -10.15
CA LEU A 104 0.88 0.98 -9.77
C LEU A 104 0.05 2.14 -9.20
N PHE A 105 0.17 2.37 -7.91
CA PHE A 105 -0.45 3.50 -7.20
C PHE A 105 0.51 4.67 -7.17
N ILE A 106 0.07 5.83 -7.62
CA ILE A 106 0.90 7.03 -7.76
C ILE A 106 0.31 8.17 -6.96
N ASN A 107 1.09 8.77 -6.08
CA ASN A 107 0.71 10.06 -5.49
C ASN A 107 0.86 11.16 -6.55
N SER A 108 -0.20 11.44 -7.26
CA SER A 108 -0.21 12.38 -8.40
C SER A 108 -0.04 13.85 -8.00
N SER A 109 -0.12 14.18 -6.70
CA SER A 109 0.21 15.52 -6.21
C SER A 109 1.72 15.81 -6.23
N ILE A 110 2.56 14.76 -6.20
CA ILE A 110 4.03 14.89 -6.08
C ILE A 110 4.72 14.31 -7.33
N VAL A 111 4.25 13.16 -7.80
CA VAL A 111 4.86 12.47 -8.95
C VAL A 111 4.46 13.17 -10.24
N SER A 112 5.43 13.73 -10.93
CA SER A 112 5.27 14.45 -12.19
C SER A 112 5.66 13.62 -13.42
N VAL A 113 6.48 12.60 -13.25
CA VAL A 113 6.91 11.69 -14.31
C VAL A 113 5.77 10.73 -14.67
N GLU A 114 5.52 10.58 -15.98
CA GLU A 114 4.54 9.60 -16.45
C GLU A 114 5.15 8.18 -16.47
N PRO A 115 4.38 7.17 -16.04
CA PRO A 115 4.81 5.78 -16.17
C PRO A 115 5.02 5.39 -17.64
N ASN A 116 6.00 4.53 -17.88
CA ASN A 116 6.31 4.02 -19.21
C ASN A 116 5.76 2.61 -19.48
N ARG A 117 4.86 2.12 -18.62
CA ARG A 117 4.24 0.79 -18.68
C ARG A 117 2.81 0.89 -19.20
N THR A 118 2.43 -0.02 -20.10
CA THR A 118 1.07 -0.11 -20.69
C THR A 118 0.36 -1.42 -20.37
N ASP A 119 1.07 -2.34 -19.71
CA ASP A 119 0.62 -3.68 -19.35
C ASP A 119 0.17 -3.81 -17.88
N ILE A 120 0.04 -2.69 -17.18
CA ILE A 120 -0.33 -2.62 -15.76
C ILE A 120 -1.49 -1.64 -15.57
N GLN A 121 -2.14 -1.73 -14.40
CA GLN A 121 -3.14 -0.75 -13.98
C GLN A 121 -2.44 0.42 -13.28
N ILE A 122 -2.80 1.65 -13.64
CA ILE A 122 -2.25 2.87 -13.04
C ILE A 122 -3.35 3.59 -12.30
N ILE A 123 -3.17 3.74 -10.98
CA ILE A 123 -4.10 4.40 -10.07
C ILE A 123 -3.46 5.70 -9.57
N LYS A 124 -3.92 6.84 -10.08
CA LYS A 124 -3.45 8.17 -9.68
C LYS A 124 -4.28 8.68 -8.51
N VAL A 125 -3.61 9.05 -7.43
CA VAL A 125 -4.23 9.51 -6.17
C VAL A 125 -3.65 10.88 -5.82
N PRO A 126 -4.44 11.97 -5.81
CA PRO A 126 -3.97 13.31 -5.46
C PRO A 126 -3.88 13.47 -3.94
N ALA A 127 -3.01 12.68 -3.29
CA ALA A 127 -3.02 12.49 -1.85
C ALA A 127 -2.67 13.75 -1.05
N ASN A 128 -1.72 14.56 -1.52
CA ASN A 128 -1.35 15.80 -0.85
C ASN A 128 -2.43 16.89 -1.02
N GLU A 129 -3.03 16.99 -2.20
CA GLU A 129 -4.14 17.93 -2.42
C GLU A 129 -5.30 17.63 -1.46
N ILE A 130 -5.68 16.35 -1.32
CA ILE A 130 -6.72 15.92 -0.38
C ILE A 130 -6.31 16.21 1.06
N ALA A 131 -5.06 15.94 1.43
CA ALA A 131 -4.56 16.21 2.78
C ALA A 131 -4.58 17.71 3.10
N ASP A 132 -4.25 18.56 2.14
CA ASP A 132 -4.29 20.02 2.27
C ASP A 132 -5.74 20.53 2.41
N GLU A 133 -6.69 20.00 1.62
CA GLU A 133 -8.12 20.28 1.78
C GLU A 133 -8.63 19.92 3.18
N LEU A 134 -8.12 18.84 3.76
CA LEU A 134 -8.44 18.40 5.11
C LEU A 134 -7.70 19.19 6.20
N GLY A 135 -6.79 20.08 5.82
CA GLY A 135 -6.05 20.96 6.72
C GLY A 135 -4.83 20.34 7.41
N ASN A 136 -4.37 19.18 6.97
CA ASN A 136 -3.18 18.55 7.54
C ASN A 136 -2.42 17.71 6.49
N PRO A 137 -1.30 18.19 5.95
CA PRO A 137 -0.53 17.48 4.92
C PRO A 137 0.02 16.12 5.38
N LYS A 138 0.09 15.87 6.69
CA LYS A 138 0.60 14.59 7.22
C LYS A 138 -0.33 13.41 6.98
N VAL A 139 -1.60 13.64 6.66
CA VAL A 139 -2.55 12.54 6.41
C VAL A 139 -2.55 12.03 4.97
N ALA A 140 -1.69 12.56 4.10
CA ALA A 140 -1.55 12.09 2.72
C ALA A 140 -1.23 10.59 2.63
N ASN A 141 -0.46 10.06 3.57
CA ASN A 141 -0.18 8.62 3.66
C ASN A 141 -1.44 7.78 3.91
N LEU A 142 -2.40 8.29 4.69
CA LEU A 142 -3.69 7.62 4.94
C LEU A 142 -4.61 7.69 3.72
N VAL A 143 -4.56 8.76 2.94
CA VAL A 143 -5.23 8.82 1.63
C VAL A 143 -4.71 7.73 0.71
N MET A 144 -3.39 7.57 0.61
CA MET A 144 -2.77 6.51 -0.19
C MET A 144 -3.14 5.12 0.31
N ALA A 145 -3.10 4.89 1.63
CA ALA A 145 -3.51 3.61 2.23
C ALA A 145 -4.98 3.30 1.95
N GLY A 146 -5.85 4.30 2.05
CA GLY A 146 -7.27 4.19 1.71
C GLY A 146 -7.48 3.81 0.26
N ALA A 147 -6.78 4.46 -0.67
CA ALA A 147 -6.86 4.14 -2.10
C ALA A 147 -6.43 2.69 -2.40
N TYR A 148 -5.36 2.24 -1.75
CA TYR A 148 -4.91 0.86 -1.86
C TYR A 148 -5.96 -0.14 -1.39
N ILE A 149 -6.52 0.07 -0.20
CA ILE A 149 -7.56 -0.82 0.36
C ILE A 149 -8.86 -0.73 -0.46
N GLY A 150 -9.27 0.45 -0.89
CA GLY A 150 -10.45 0.63 -1.72
C GLY A 150 -10.37 -0.07 -3.08
N TYR A 151 -9.19 -0.14 -3.65
CA TYR A 151 -8.95 -0.81 -4.92
C TYR A 151 -8.78 -2.33 -4.75
N THR A 152 -7.94 -2.76 -3.81
CA THR A 152 -7.56 -4.18 -3.67
C THR A 152 -8.55 -4.99 -2.85
N GLU A 153 -9.26 -4.36 -1.91
CA GLU A 153 -10.12 -5.03 -0.91
C GLU A 153 -9.38 -6.13 -0.12
N LEU A 154 -8.05 -6.02 -0.03
CA LEU A 154 -7.17 -7.01 0.58
C LEU A 154 -7.45 -7.24 2.07
N LEU A 155 -7.76 -6.16 2.78
CA LEU A 155 -8.05 -6.17 4.22
C LEU A 155 -9.37 -5.43 4.49
N PRO A 156 -10.15 -5.82 5.52
CA PRO A 156 -11.35 -5.11 5.90
C PRO A 156 -11.06 -3.65 6.29
N PRO A 157 -11.70 -2.66 5.67
CA PRO A 157 -11.40 -1.24 5.91
C PRO A 157 -11.56 -0.81 7.37
N GLU A 158 -12.56 -1.35 8.06
CA GLU A 158 -12.81 -1.07 9.48
C GLU A 158 -11.67 -1.58 10.38
N LYS A 159 -11.03 -2.68 10.01
CA LYS A 159 -9.85 -3.20 10.73
C LYS A 159 -8.62 -2.35 10.47
N VAL A 160 -8.43 -1.87 9.24
CA VAL A 160 -7.34 -0.95 8.89
C VAL A 160 -7.47 0.36 9.67
N LEU A 161 -8.67 0.94 9.74
CA LEU A 161 -8.94 2.15 10.52
C LEU A 161 -8.72 1.94 12.02
N ALA A 162 -9.21 0.84 12.58
CA ALA A 162 -8.98 0.53 13.99
C ALA A 162 -7.49 0.41 14.31
N THR A 163 -6.70 -0.20 13.43
CA THR A 163 -5.25 -0.29 13.54
C THR A 163 -4.60 1.08 13.43
N ALA A 164 -5.04 1.92 12.50
CA ALA A 164 -4.57 3.29 12.37
C ALA A 164 -4.81 4.09 13.67
N PHE A 165 -5.98 4.01 14.26
CA PHE A 165 -6.29 4.67 15.53
C PHE A 165 -5.41 4.16 16.68
N LYS A 166 -5.21 2.86 16.77
CA LYS A 166 -4.38 2.21 17.80
C LYS A 166 -2.90 2.57 17.67
N LYS A 167 -2.36 2.61 16.45
CA LYS A 167 -0.92 2.77 16.21
C LYS A 167 -0.52 4.23 15.95
N LEU A 168 -1.33 4.98 15.22
CA LEU A 168 -1.04 6.37 14.85
C LEU A 168 -1.75 7.36 15.76
N GLY A 169 -3.00 7.08 16.10
CA GLY A 169 -3.85 7.94 16.90
C GLY A 169 -3.67 7.78 18.42
N ALA A 170 -2.91 6.79 18.90
CA ALA A 170 -2.77 6.53 20.34
C ALA A 170 -2.21 7.72 21.12
N LYS A 171 -1.30 8.50 20.52
CA LYS A 171 -0.69 9.70 21.14
C LYS A 171 -1.50 10.98 20.89
N ARG A 172 -2.39 10.98 19.91
CA ARG A 172 -3.19 12.12 19.47
C ARG A 172 -4.58 11.67 19.00
N PRO A 173 -5.42 11.18 19.90
CA PRO A 173 -6.75 10.66 19.55
C PRO A 173 -7.67 11.74 18.94
N GLU A 174 -7.39 13.02 19.18
CA GLU A 174 -8.08 14.14 18.55
C GLU A 174 -7.92 14.20 17.03
N LEU A 175 -6.90 13.53 16.48
CA LEU A 175 -6.68 13.44 15.03
C LEU A 175 -7.40 12.24 14.38
N ASN A 176 -8.01 11.36 15.13
CA ASN A 176 -8.68 10.18 14.58
C ASN A 176 -9.79 10.52 13.58
N PRO A 177 -10.67 11.53 13.80
CA PRO A 177 -11.65 11.91 12.78
C PRO A 177 -11.02 12.38 11.47
N LEU A 178 -9.88 13.07 11.56
CA LEU A 178 -9.14 13.52 10.37
C LEU A 178 -8.47 12.34 9.65
N ASN A 179 -7.89 11.42 10.39
CA ASN A 179 -7.29 10.20 9.85
C ASN A 179 -8.35 9.35 9.12
N GLU A 180 -9.53 9.23 9.70
CA GLU A 180 -10.66 8.53 9.09
C GLU A 180 -11.14 9.22 7.82
N ALA A 181 -11.30 10.55 7.83
CA ALA A 181 -11.69 11.31 6.66
C ALA A 181 -10.69 11.15 5.51
N ALA A 182 -9.39 11.21 5.80
CA ALA A 182 -8.34 11.01 4.81
C ALA A 182 -8.37 9.59 4.20
N PHE A 183 -8.48 8.59 5.04
CA PHE A 183 -8.58 7.19 4.60
C PHE A 183 -9.82 6.97 3.72
N ASN A 184 -10.98 7.46 4.13
CA ASN A 184 -12.23 7.30 3.38
C ASN A 184 -12.19 8.03 2.03
N ARG A 185 -11.60 9.22 1.93
CA ARG A 185 -11.39 9.92 0.66
C ARG A 185 -10.51 9.08 -0.28
N GLY A 186 -9.45 8.47 0.25
CA GLY A 186 -8.64 7.52 -0.52
C GLY A 186 -9.44 6.30 -0.97
N MET A 187 -10.22 5.70 -0.08
CA MET A 187 -11.09 4.54 -0.39
C MET A 187 -12.02 4.81 -1.57
N GLU A 188 -12.64 5.98 -1.63
CA GLU A 188 -13.51 6.38 -2.74
C GLU A 188 -12.77 6.38 -4.08
N ILE A 189 -11.54 6.91 -4.10
CA ILE A 189 -10.69 6.92 -5.30
C ILE A 189 -10.33 5.50 -5.71
N GLY A 190 -9.90 4.67 -4.77
CA GLY A 190 -9.55 3.28 -5.05
C GLY A 190 -10.72 2.48 -5.63
N LYS A 191 -11.90 2.60 -5.02
CA LYS A 191 -13.14 1.97 -5.52
C LYS A 191 -13.52 2.46 -6.92
N ALA A 192 -13.40 3.76 -7.17
CA ALA A 192 -13.73 4.34 -8.46
C ALA A 192 -12.76 3.91 -9.59
N ALA A 193 -11.51 3.61 -9.24
CA ALA A 193 -10.50 3.13 -10.19
C ALA A 193 -10.67 1.63 -10.53
N LYS A 194 -11.40 0.88 -9.71
CA LYS A 194 -11.72 -0.52 -9.94
C LYS A 194 -12.86 -0.60 -10.97
N LYS A 195 -12.50 -0.91 -12.22
CA LYS A 195 -13.45 -1.06 -13.34
C LYS A 195 -13.75 -2.53 -13.63
#